data_62259607573099efe281b245ebd2fc00
#
_entry.id   62259607573099efe281b245ebd2fc00
#
_cell.length_a   1.000
_cell.length_b   1.000
_cell.length_c   1.000
_cell.angle_alpha   90.00
_cell.angle_beta   90.00
_cell.angle_gamma   90.00
#
_symmetry.space_group_name_H-M   'P 1'
#
loop_
_entity.id
_entity.type
_entity.pdbx_description
1 polymer ?
#
loop_
_entity_poly.entity_id
_entity_poly.type
_entity_poly.pdbx_seq_one_letter_code
_entity_poly.pdbx_strand_id
1 'polypeptide(L)'
;MVKEWNTDARTKTRCLDRQTKYDSQGRKVEEIEYATYGQKWRETLEYGENGRVVKEVEYDDRNKPVRIRKYEWNADGTKKKQYNYAPNGKLLTVKVFEYIFDDPE
;
A
#
# COMPACT_ATOMS: atom_id res chain seq x y z
N MET A 1 -8.52 -13.63 -4.13
CA MET A 1 -8.90 -12.79 -2.96
C MET A 1 -8.78 -13.60 -1.70
N VAL A 2 -8.19 -13.02 -0.67
CA VAL A 2 -8.10 -13.63 0.65
C VAL A 2 -8.95 -12.82 1.63
N LYS A 3 -9.80 -13.52 2.38
CA LYS A 3 -10.59 -12.91 3.45
C LYS A 3 -10.13 -13.50 4.78
N GLU A 4 -9.87 -12.63 5.74
CA GLU A 4 -9.47 -13.01 7.09
C GLU A 4 -10.63 -12.71 8.04
N TRP A 5 -11.06 -13.73 8.77
CA TRP A 5 -12.20 -13.64 9.67
C TRP A 5 -11.75 -13.79 11.10
N ASN A 6 -12.38 -13.06 11.99
CA ASN A 6 -12.17 -13.16 13.43
C ASN A 6 -13.46 -13.61 14.10
N THR A 7 -13.37 -14.57 15.00
CA THR A 7 -14.52 -15.05 15.78
C THR A 7 -14.29 -14.71 17.25
N ASP A 8 -15.22 -13.95 17.83
CA ASP A 8 -15.18 -13.65 19.25
C ASP A 8 -15.47 -14.92 20.02
N ALA A 9 -14.56 -15.31 20.92
CA ALA A 9 -14.68 -16.56 21.67
C ALA A 9 -15.84 -16.55 22.65
N ARG A 10 -16.26 -15.38 23.12
CA ARG A 10 -17.34 -15.22 24.11
C ARG A 10 -18.71 -15.21 23.43
N THR A 11 -18.88 -14.39 22.40
CA THR A 11 -20.18 -14.20 21.71
C THR A 11 -20.37 -15.16 20.54
N LYS A 12 -19.29 -15.79 20.07
CA LYS A 12 -19.28 -16.65 18.88
C LYS A 12 -19.62 -15.89 17.60
N THR A 13 -19.53 -14.56 17.63
CA THR A 13 -19.78 -13.71 16.46
C THR A 13 -18.57 -13.71 15.55
N ARG A 14 -18.80 -13.94 14.25
CA ARG A 14 -17.77 -13.91 13.21
C ARG A 14 -17.80 -12.56 12.51
N CYS A 15 -16.64 -11.88 12.44
CA CYS A 15 -16.48 -10.59 11.77
C CYS A 15 -15.39 -10.66 10.74
N LEU A 16 -15.59 -10.01 9.60
CA LEU A 16 -14.55 -9.85 8.59
C LEU A 16 -13.52 -8.85 9.12
N ASP A 17 -12.27 -9.29 9.22
CA ASP A 17 -11.17 -8.50 9.76
C ASP A 17 -10.37 -7.81 8.66
N ARG A 18 -10.03 -8.55 7.61
CA ARG A 18 -9.23 -8.05 6.50
C ARG A 18 -9.59 -8.77 5.20
N GLN A 19 -9.49 -8.01 4.09
CA GLN A 19 -9.68 -8.56 2.76
C GLN A 19 -8.53 -8.09 1.88
N THR A 20 -7.88 -9.03 1.19
CA THR A 20 -6.74 -8.73 0.33
C THR A 20 -6.98 -9.29 -1.06
N LYS A 21 -6.79 -8.44 -2.07
CA LYS A 21 -6.85 -8.83 -3.48
C LYS A 21 -5.45 -8.95 -4.05
N TYR A 22 -5.26 -9.96 -4.87
CA TYR A 22 -4.01 -10.22 -5.59
C TYR A 22 -4.27 -10.22 -7.10
N ASP A 23 -3.28 -9.80 -7.88
CA ASP A 23 -3.37 -9.89 -9.34
C ASP A 23 -3.05 -11.30 -9.82
N SER A 24 -3.06 -11.50 -11.15
CA SER A 24 -2.79 -12.82 -11.74
C SER A 24 -1.36 -13.31 -11.49
N GLN A 25 -0.46 -12.43 -11.09
CA GLN A 25 0.93 -12.78 -10.76
C GLN A 25 1.16 -12.96 -9.26
N GLY A 26 0.10 -12.93 -8.46
CA GLY A 26 0.18 -13.12 -7.02
C GLY A 26 0.64 -11.90 -6.23
N ARG A 27 0.63 -10.70 -6.84
CA ARG A 27 1.03 -9.46 -6.16
C ARG A 27 -0.20 -8.79 -5.55
N LYS A 28 -0.03 -8.26 -4.34
CA LYS A 28 -1.11 -7.55 -3.64
C LYS A 28 -1.47 -6.26 -4.40
N VAL A 29 -2.74 -6.09 -4.77
CA VAL A 29 -3.23 -4.87 -5.44
C VAL A 29 -4.20 -4.07 -4.59
N GLU A 30 -4.82 -4.68 -3.58
CA GLU A 30 -5.72 -4.00 -2.66
C GLU A 30 -5.74 -4.70 -1.31
N GLU A 31 -5.79 -3.93 -0.24
CA GLU A 31 -5.99 -4.43 1.12
C GLU A 31 -6.98 -3.54 1.83
N ILE A 32 -8.00 -4.16 2.44
CA ILE A 32 -9.02 -3.45 3.22
C ILE A 32 -9.01 -4.02 4.62
N GLU A 33 -8.88 -3.16 5.62
CA GLU A 33 -9.01 -3.53 7.02
C GLU A 33 -10.36 -3.05 7.53
N TYR A 34 -11.05 -3.91 8.27
CA TYR A 34 -12.38 -3.64 8.79
C TYR A 34 -12.37 -3.53 10.31
N ALA A 35 -13.20 -2.62 10.81
CA ALA A 35 -13.55 -2.51 12.21
C ALA A 35 -15.03 -2.91 12.35
N THR A 36 -15.56 -2.84 13.58
CA THR A 36 -16.96 -3.20 13.82
C THR A 36 -17.96 -2.34 13.05
N TYR A 37 -17.58 -1.10 12.72
CA TYR A 37 -18.42 -0.15 11.98
C TYR A 37 -18.28 -0.26 10.45
N GLY A 38 -17.40 -1.12 9.94
CA GLY A 38 -17.14 -1.26 8.51
C GLY A 38 -15.67 -1.02 8.16
N GLN A 39 -15.41 -0.42 7.00
CA GLN A 39 -14.05 -0.16 6.55
C GLN A 39 -13.32 0.81 7.50
N LYS A 40 -12.15 0.37 7.99
CA LYS A 40 -11.26 1.20 8.78
C LYS A 40 -10.30 1.97 7.88
N TRP A 41 -9.67 1.28 6.94
CA TRP A 41 -8.85 1.87 5.90
C TRP A 41 -8.75 0.93 4.69
N ARG A 42 -8.27 1.47 3.57
CA ARG A 42 -8.05 0.71 2.35
C ARG A 42 -6.77 1.21 1.69
N GLU A 43 -6.03 0.30 1.09
CA GLU A 43 -4.82 0.60 0.35
C GLU A 43 -4.89 -0.04 -1.03
N THR A 44 -4.49 0.69 -2.06
CA THR A 44 -4.34 0.15 -3.41
C THR A 44 -2.90 0.30 -3.88
N LEU A 45 -2.43 -0.67 -4.66
CA LEU A 45 -1.06 -0.70 -5.17
C LEU A 45 -1.08 -0.96 -6.66
N GLU A 46 -0.25 -0.21 -7.40
CA GLU A 46 -0.02 -0.40 -8.83
C GLU A 46 1.45 -0.76 -9.04
N TYR A 47 1.70 -1.68 -9.97
CA TYR A 47 3.04 -2.20 -10.26
C TYR A 47 3.50 -1.78 -11.64
N GLY A 48 4.79 -1.48 -11.78
CA GLY A 48 5.41 -1.18 -13.05
C GLY A 48 5.89 -2.43 -13.77
N GLU A 49 6.49 -2.24 -14.94
CA GLU A 49 6.99 -3.34 -15.80
C GLU A 49 8.03 -4.21 -15.10
N ASN A 50 8.80 -3.64 -14.18
CA ASN A 50 9.82 -4.38 -13.42
C ASN A 50 9.26 -5.16 -12.24
N GLY A 51 7.94 -5.18 -12.04
CA GLY A 51 7.29 -5.88 -10.93
C GLY A 51 7.35 -5.15 -9.60
N ARG A 52 7.79 -3.89 -9.58
CA ARG A 52 7.89 -3.08 -8.36
C ARG A 52 6.74 -2.10 -8.27
N VAL A 53 6.35 -1.78 -7.04
CA VAL A 53 5.26 -0.82 -6.78
C VAL A 53 5.64 0.55 -7.33
N VAL A 54 4.79 1.14 -8.19
CA VAL A 54 5.00 2.49 -8.71
C VAL A 54 4.01 3.50 -8.13
N LYS A 55 2.91 3.02 -7.55
CA LYS A 55 1.92 3.91 -6.92
C LYS A 55 1.21 3.19 -5.77
N GLU A 56 1.04 3.91 -4.66
CA GLU A 56 0.25 3.48 -3.51
C GLU A 56 -0.75 4.58 -3.17
N VAL A 57 -1.99 4.19 -2.85
CA VAL A 57 -3.00 5.13 -2.36
C VAL A 57 -3.60 4.53 -1.09
N GLU A 58 -3.65 5.33 -0.03
CA GLU A 58 -4.37 4.98 1.20
C GLU A 58 -5.65 5.77 1.28
N TYR A 59 -6.72 5.10 1.71
CA TYR A 59 -8.06 5.67 1.88
C TYR A 59 -8.49 5.52 3.33
N ASP A 60 -9.27 6.49 3.82
CA ASP A 60 -9.82 6.46 5.17
C ASP A 60 -11.08 5.58 5.25
N ASP A 61 -11.76 5.64 6.40
CA ASP A 61 -12.98 4.87 6.66
C ASP A 61 -14.17 5.32 5.82
N ARG A 62 -14.09 6.49 5.18
CA ARG A 62 -15.10 7.01 4.25
C ARG A 62 -14.70 6.84 2.80
N ASN A 63 -13.64 6.07 2.58
CA ASN A 63 -13.11 5.77 1.25
C ASN A 63 -12.59 7.02 0.52
N LYS A 64 -12.11 8.01 1.27
CA LYS A 64 -11.48 9.20 0.72
C LYS A 64 -9.96 9.03 0.75
N PRO A 65 -9.24 9.42 -0.31
CA PRO A 65 -7.78 9.35 -0.29
C PRO A 65 -7.21 10.23 0.83
N VAL A 66 -6.26 9.67 1.59
CA VAL A 66 -5.54 10.40 2.64
C VAL A 66 -4.05 10.50 2.34
N ARG A 67 -3.53 9.61 1.50
CA ARG A 67 -2.12 9.59 1.13
C ARG A 67 -1.95 8.96 -0.24
N ILE A 68 -1.15 9.61 -1.08
CA ILE A 68 -0.79 9.12 -2.41
C ILE A 68 0.72 9.19 -2.53
N ARG A 69 1.35 8.06 -2.93
CA ARG A 69 2.79 7.97 -3.14
C ARG A 69 3.06 7.36 -4.51
N LYS A 70 4.07 7.91 -5.20
CA LYS A 70 4.58 7.32 -6.44
C LYS A 70 6.08 7.07 -6.29
N TYR A 71 6.56 6.04 -6.97
CA TYR A 71 7.96 5.61 -6.84
C TYR A 71 8.64 5.51 -8.19
N GLU A 72 9.90 5.90 -8.25
CA GLU A 72 10.81 5.59 -9.34
C GLU A 72 11.91 4.67 -8.81
N TRP A 73 12.31 3.72 -9.65
CA TRP A 73 13.29 2.70 -9.28
C TRP A 73 14.51 2.76 -10.19
N ASN A 74 15.68 2.49 -9.64
CA ASN A 74 16.92 2.28 -10.39
C ASN A 74 16.90 0.90 -11.03
N ALA A 75 17.73 0.70 -12.04
CA ALA A 75 17.81 -0.59 -12.74
C ALA A 75 18.24 -1.74 -11.84
N ASP A 76 19.00 -1.45 -10.77
CA ASP A 76 19.47 -2.46 -9.80
C ASP A 76 18.41 -2.85 -8.76
N GLY A 77 17.22 -2.21 -8.79
CA GLY A 77 16.14 -2.51 -7.87
C GLY A 77 16.07 -1.65 -6.62
N THR A 78 16.98 -0.69 -6.47
CA THR A 78 16.92 0.27 -5.37
C THR A 78 15.98 1.42 -5.72
N LYS A 79 15.40 2.08 -4.70
CA LYS A 79 14.53 3.23 -4.92
C LYS A 79 15.36 4.42 -5.39
N LYS A 80 14.87 5.09 -6.45
CA LYS A 80 15.48 6.33 -6.95
C LYS A 80 14.81 7.54 -6.32
N LYS A 81 13.49 7.62 -6.40
CA LYS A 81 12.70 8.75 -5.87
C LYS A 81 11.37 8.26 -5.33
N GLN A 82 10.85 9.00 -4.37
CA GLN A 82 9.51 8.83 -3.84
C GLN A 82 8.79 10.17 -3.89
N TYR A 83 7.64 10.21 -4.54
CA TYR A 83 6.81 11.40 -4.65
C TYR A 83 5.64 11.28 -3.68
N ASN A 84 5.47 12.26 -2.80
CA ASN A 84 4.41 12.28 -1.81
C ASN A 84 3.39 13.37 -2.17
N TYR A 85 2.15 12.96 -2.36
CA TYR A 85 1.06 13.85 -2.78
C TYR A 85 0.03 14.02 -1.68
N ALA A 86 -0.59 15.20 -1.65
CA ALA A 86 -1.78 15.46 -0.84
C ALA A 86 -2.99 14.70 -1.41
N PRO A 87 -4.06 14.54 -0.60
CA PRO A 87 -5.29 13.88 -1.08
C PRO A 87 -5.88 14.49 -2.35
N ASN A 88 -5.70 15.78 -2.57
CA ASN A 88 -6.19 16.48 -3.76
C ASN A 88 -5.29 16.30 -4.99
N GLY A 89 -4.21 15.52 -4.88
CA GLY A 89 -3.28 15.26 -5.96
C GLY A 89 -2.13 16.27 -6.09
N LYS A 90 -2.06 17.25 -5.19
CA LYS A 90 -0.96 18.23 -5.20
C LYS A 90 0.33 17.60 -4.67
N LEU A 91 1.43 17.74 -5.41
CA LEU A 91 2.73 17.25 -4.97
C LEU A 91 3.19 18.05 -3.74
N LEU A 92 3.49 17.33 -2.64
CA LEU A 92 3.96 17.94 -1.39
C LEU A 92 5.48 17.87 -1.26
N THR A 93 6.05 16.69 -1.43
CA THR A 93 7.49 16.47 -1.25
C THR A 93 7.99 15.45 -2.24
N VAL A 94 9.29 15.53 -2.54
CA VAL A 94 10.01 14.50 -3.29
C VAL A 94 11.17 14.02 -2.42
N LYS A 95 11.20 12.72 -2.17
CA LYS A 95 12.30 12.10 -1.43
C LYS A 95 13.25 11.48 -2.45
N VAL A 96 14.52 11.85 -2.36
CA VAL A 96 15.58 11.33 -3.24
C VAL A 96 16.48 10.43 -2.43
N PHE A 97 16.74 9.22 -2.95
CA PHE A 97 17.59 8.25 -2.27
C PHE A 97 18.96 8.26 -2.91
N GLU A 98 19.98 8.42 -2.09
CA GLU A 98 21.38 8.38 -2.52
C GLU A 98 22.05 7.20 -1.82
N TYR A 99 22.69 6.34 -2.62
CA TYR A 99 23.35 5.14 -2.11
C TYR A 99 24.86 5.33 -2.20
N ILE A 100 25.50 5.29 -1.05
CA ILE A 100 26.95 5.47 -0.95
C ILE A 100 27.54 4.14 -0.51
N PHE A 101 28.43 3.61 -1.34
CA PHE A 101 29.09 2.34 -1.06
C PHE A 101 30.55 2.61 -0.70
N ASP A 102 30.98 2.09 0.45
CA ASP A 102 32.38 2.16 0.86
C ASP A 102 33.14 1.03 0.17
N ASP A 103 34.18 1.39 -0.57
CA ASP A 103 35.07 0.40 -1.17
C ASP A 103 35.94 -0.22 -0.07
N PRO A 104 36.00 -1.56 0.04
CA PRO A 104 36.93 -2.21 0.96
C PRO A 104 38.37 -1.98 0.49
N GLU A 105 39.20 -1.60 1.40
CA GLU A 105 40.63 -1.42 1.13
C GLU A 105 41.36 -2.76 1.09
#